data_db85d3cb44dd221191b54c8da19b0033
#
_entry.id   db85d3cb44dd221191b54c8da19b0033
#
_cell.length_a   1.000
_cell.length_b   1.000
_cell.length_c   1.000
_cell.angle_alpha   90.00
_cell.angle_beta   90.00
_cell.angle_gamma   90.00
#
_symmetry.space_group_name_H-M   'P 1'
#
loop_
_entity.id
_entity.type
_entity.pdbx_description
1 polymer ?
#
loop_
_entity_poly.entity_id
_entity_poly.type
_entity_poly.pdbx_seq_one_letter_code
_entity_poly.pdbx_strand_id
1 'polypeptide(L)'
;MSVTHTLVDISGMAGHAHSYHVHQIPIQPMLEFPCHPDAVGGHFNPWEVDSTSLIGITGTPDQYEVGDLSGKYGVLDMKNSIREVYNDTNLPLFGSRSIVGRSIVLHKMGGGSRWACSSIGWGWDPDEASQVTAIASFHHPNGFAWGYIRFSQVVYKDGSQTETVIQVRLKHPGKTNKEQTQGHDWAIWVNPVGHDAAIKPKISRCTAGGYRWNPTFIQLADPQDHGFYSEQCTERTPLRCEVGDMSGKHGKISVGGEAYVFDDQNLQLHGDWFHNAVGKSVMIHDTDGTNLACANIEPDNDIIKYAVIKTLSGFNLAQFMEEVQTVMGVPDWFLFTDSRETKELHEGKCLQILLHFRGPHANKLEQDFSRLLRTGRLDSPSLDIPGYLAPASSRRKLPYRECGTKTSLERTRETILGYGGSSAAPRSSARTRRSACAS
;
A
#
# COMPACT_ATOMS: atom_id res chain seq x y z
N MET A 1 17.25 -24.14 16.31
CA MET A 1 17.21 -23.64 14.93
C MET A 1 15.85 -23.96 14.39
N SER A 2 15.16 -22.98 13.83
CA SER A 2 13.91 -23.21 13.07
C SER A 2 14.28 -23.63 11.65
N VAL A 3 13.49 -24.54 11.07
CA VAL A 3 13.63 -24.97 9.66
C VAL A 3 12.41 -24.50 8.93
N THR A 4 12.62 -23.74 7.84
CA THR A 4 11.55 -23.31 6.94
C THR A 4 11.38 -24.33 5.82
N HIS A 5 10.17 -24.87 5.69
CA HIS A 5 9.82 -25.72 4.56
C HIS A 5 9.34 -24.84 3.42
N THR A 6 10.07 -24.82 2.32
CA THR A 6 9.81 -23.96 1.17
C THR A 6 9.33 -24.80 0.00
N LEU A 7 8.07 -24.65 -0.40
CA LEU A 7 7.55 -25.17 -1.67
C LEU A 7 7.79 -24.13 -2.75
N VAL A 8 8.60 -24.48 -3.75
CA VAL A 8 8.77 -23.71 -4.99
C VAL A 8 7.88 -24.36 -6.05
N ASP A 9 6.79 -23.67 -6.40
CA ASP A 9 5.82 -24.12 -7.42
C ASP A 9 5.60 -22.97 -8.41
N ILE A 10 6.32 -23.03 -9.51
CA ILE A 10 6.35 -22.00 -10.57
C ILE A 10 6.10 -22.64 -11.92
N SER A 11 5.23 -22.05 -12.72
CA SER A 11 4.90 -22.51 -14.07
C SER A 11 4.88 -21.34 -15.06
N GLY A 12 4.87 -21.65 -16.35
CA GLY A 12 4.81 -20.64 -17.42
C GLY A 12 6.12 -19.91 -17.68
N MET A 13 7.26 -20.43 -17.21
CA MET A 13 8.57 -19.81 -17.38
C MET A 13 9.08 -19.85 -18.83
N ALA A 14 8.60 -20.76 -19.64
CA ALA A 14 8.98 -20.94 -21.06
C ALA A 14 10.51 -20.98 -21.30
N GLY A 15 11.27 -21.48 -20.33
CA GLY A 15 12.73 -21.55 -20.38
C GLY A 15 13.47 -20.20 -20.27
N HIS A 16 12.77 -19.12 -19.92
CA HIS A 16 13.36 -17.77 -19.85
C HIS A 16 13.86 -17.37 -18.46
N ALA A 17 13.43 -18.04 -17.41
CA ALA A 17 13.87 -17.76 -16.05
C ALA A 17 15.27 -18.32 -15.80
N HIS A 18 16.05 -17.60 -15.01
CA HIS A 18 17.39 -18.01 -14.58
C HIS A 18 17.46 -18.09 -13.07
N SER A 19 17.58 -16.96 -12.39
CA SER A 19 17.71 -16.89 -10.95
C SER A 19 16.46 -16.30 -10.28
N TYR A 20 16.32 -16.55 -8.99
CA TYR A 20 15.23 -16.02 -8.18
C TYR A 20 15.71 -15.72 -6.77
N HIS A 21 15.30 -14.54 -6.26
CA HIS A 21 15.79 -14.01 -5.00
C HIS A 21 14.69 -13.32 -4.23
N VAL A 22 14.80 -13.29 -2.91
CA VAL A 22 14.04 -12.37 -2.06
C VAL A 22 14.72 -11.01 -2.11
N HIS A 23 13.94 -9.96 -2.42
CA HIS A 23 14.36 -8.57 -2.43
C HIS A 23 13.81 -7.81 -1.22
N GLN A 24 14.41 -6.66 -0.91
CA GLN A 24 14.21 -5.93 0.35
C GLN A 24 12.79 -5.37 0.54
N ILE A 25 12.13 -4.95 -0.54
CA ILE A 25 10.92 -4.13 -0.50
C ILE A 25 9.78 -4.85 -1.26
N PRO A 26 8.54 -4.85 -0.75
CA PRO A 26 7.39 -5.38 -1.48
C PRO A 26 7.06 -4.52 -2.70
N ILE A 27 6.45 -5.12 -3.71
CA ILE A 27 6.00 -4.41 -4.90
C ILE A 27 4.95 -3.35 -4.54
N GLN A 28 5.00 -2.23 -5.27
CA GLN A 28 3.97 -1.20 -5.20
C GLN A 28 2.98 -1.39 -6.34
N PRO A 29 1.68 -1.22 -6.07
CA PRO A 29 0.70 -1.12 -7.14
C PRO A 29 1.01 0.09 -8.02
N MET A 30 0.63 0.01 -9.30
CA MET A 30 0.70 1.09 -10.30
C MET A 30 2.09 1.47 -10.82
N LEU A 31 3.15 0.83 -10.41
CA LEU A 31 4.42 1.06 -11.07
C LEU A 31 4.41 0.42 -12.46
N GLU A 32 4.84 1.14 -13.47
CA GLU A 32 5.03 0.62 -14.83
C GLU A 32 6.04 -0.53 -14.82
N PHE A 33 7.07 -0.40 -13.98
CA PHE A 33 8.11 -1.41 -13.79
C PHE A 33 8.16 -1.85 -12.32
N PRO A 34 7.22 -2.70 -11.85
CA PRO A 34 7.10 -3.05 -10.44
C PRO A 34 8.29 -3.81 -9.88
N CYS A 35 9.09 -4.45 -10.75
CA CYS A 35 10.29 -5.18 -10.36
C CYS A 35 11.59 -4.36 -10.47
N HIS A 36 11.50 -3.06 -10.84
CA HIS A 36 12.68 -2.19 -10.96
C HIS A 36 13.48 -2.11 -9.65
N PRO A 37 14.80 -1.91 -9.69
CA PRO A 37 15.63 -1.74 -8.48
C PRO A 37 15.06 -0.74 -7.47
N ASP A 38 14.60 0.42 -7.95
CA ASP A 38 14.02 1.47 -7.08
C ASP A 38 12.67 1.06 -6.47
N ALA A 39 12.01 0.04 -7.03
CA ALA A 39 10.73 -0.45 -6.55
C ALA A 39 10.88 -1.50 -5.44
N VAL A 40 11.77 -2.47 -5.62
CA VAL A 40 11.91 -3.64 -4.73
C VAL A 40 13.28 -3.73 -4.04
N GLY A 41 14.17 -2.78 -4.26
CA GLY A 41 15.50 -2.74 -3.63
C GLY A 41 16.48 -3.77 -4.18
N GLY A 42 17.57 -4.01 -3.43
CA GLY A 42 18.55 -5.06 -3.65
C GLY A 42 18.10 -6.42 -3.13
N HIS A 43 18.98 -7.42 -3.20
CA HIS A 43 18.77 -8.71 -2.56
C HIS A 43 18.62 -8.53 -1.03
N PHE A 44 17.81 -9.37 -0.42
CA PHE A 44 17.66 -9.36 1.02
C PHE A 44 18.84 -10.10 1.69
N ASN A 45 19.79 -9.31 2.15
CA ASN A 45 21.03 -9.76 2.79
C ASN A 45 21.23 -9.13 4.18
N PRO A 46 20.41 -9.48 5.18
CA PRO A 46 20.45 -8.86 6.51
C PRO A 46 21.70 -9.23 7.34
N TRP A 47 22.50 -10.20 6.89
CA TRP A 47 23.73 -10.62 7.52
C TRP A 47 24.98 -10.06 6.84
N GLU A 48 24.81 -9.26 5.77
CA GLU A 48 25.88 -8.70 4.96
C GLU A 48 26.88 -9.79 4.49
N VAL A 49 26.33 -10.96 4.11
CA VAL A 49 27.14 -12.06 3.56
C VAL A 49 27.79 -11.59 2.27
N ASP A 50 29.11 -11.82 2.13
CA ASP A 50 29.83 -11.49 0.91
C ASP A 50 29.49 -12.49 -0.22
N SER A 51 28.62 -12.05 -1.12
CA SER A 51 28.17 -12.83 -2.27
C SER A 51 29.20 -12.89 -3.42
N THR A 52 30.32 -12.17 -3.31
CA THR A 52 31.39 -12.21 -4.34
C THR A 52 32.24 -13.49 -4.25
N SER A 53 32.23 -14.16 -3.11
CA SER A 53 32.85 -15.45 -2.93
C SER A 53 31.99 -16.52 -3.61
N LEU A 54 32.47 -17.11 -4.70
CA LEU A 54 31.81 -18.22 -5.41
C LEU A 54 31.72 -19.45 -4.50
N ILE A 55 30.67 -19.47 -3.69
CA ILE A 55 30.26 -20.68 -2.97
C ILE A 55 29.50 -21.50 -4.00
N GLY A 56 30.03 -22.65 -4.40
CA GLY A 56 29.27 -23.55 -5.26
C GLY A 56 27.99 -24.03 -4.58
N ILE A 57 27.04 -24.58 -5.32
CA ILE A 57 25.79 -25.19 -4.82
C ILE A 57 25.96 -26.24 -3.69
N THR A 58 27.17 -26.45 -3.24
CA THR A 58 27.55 -27.36 -2.14
C THR A 58 27.71 -26.67 -0.79
N GLY A 59 27.48 -25.35 -0.71
CA GLY A 59 27.52 -24.60 0.54
C GLY A 59 26.35 -24.91 1.45
N THR A 60 26.48 -24.56 2.73
CA THR A 60 25.38 -24.57 3.70
C THR A 60 24.52 -23.29 3.54
N PRO A 61 23.22 -23.29 3.87
CA PRO A 61 22.33 -22.14 3.68
C PRO A 61 22.81 -20.82 4.31
N ASP A 62 23.61 -20.88 5.37
CA ASP A 62 24.17 -19.73 6.07
C ASP A 62 25.35 -19.06 5.35
N GLN A 63 25.89 -19.69 4.31
CA GLN A 63 26.94 -19.14 3.45
C GLN A 63 26.38 -18.28 2.32
N TYR A 64 25.07 -18.30 2.09
CA TYR A 64 24.39 -17.49 1.10
C TYR A 64 23.66 -16.32 1.74
N GLU A 65 23.38 -15.29 0.96
CA GLU A 65 22.41 -14.27 1.39
C GLU A 65 21.09 -14.94 1.79
N VAL A 66 20.40 -14.40 2.80
CA VAL A 66 19.08 -14.93 3.18
C VAL A 66 18.15 -15.04 1.99
N GLY A 67 18.18 -14.03 1.12
CA GLY A 67 17.34 -13.95 -0.07
C GLY A 67 17.83 -14.75 -1.29
N ASP A 68 19.03 -15.32 -1.30
CA ASP A 68 19.57 -16.04 -2.47
C ASP A 68 19.02 -17.46 -2.56
N LEU A 69 17.81 -17.60 -3.09
CA LEU A 69 17.18 -18.90 -3.28
C LEU A 69 17.84 -19.69 -4.41
N SER A 70 18.35 -19.01 -5.44
CA SER A 70 19.04 -19.65 -6.55
C SER A 70 20.38 -20.26 -6.13
N GLY A 71 21.12 -19.57 -5.28
CA GLY A 71 22.36 -20.12 -4.72
C GLY A 71 22.10 -21.34 -3.86
N LYS A 72 21.04 -21.31 -3.04
CA LYS A 72 20.68 -22.40 -2.12
C LYS A 72 20.04 -23.60 -2.82
N TYR A 73 19.17 -23.37 -3.82
CA TYR A 73 18.30 -24.41 -4.40
C TYR A 73 18.59 -24.69 -5.87
N GLY A 74 19.47 -23.92 -6.48
CA GLY A 74 19.80 -24.00 -7.90
C GLY A 74 18.94 -23.09 -8.79
N VAL A 75 19.43 -22.88 -10.00
CA VAL A 75 18.82 -22.00 -10.99
C VAL A 75 17.66 -22.65 -11.74
N LEU A 76 16.86 -21.85 -12.42
CA LEU A 76 15.67 -22.25 -13.17
C LEU A 76 15.93 -22.45 -14.68
N ASP A 77 17.20 -22.53 -15.09
CA ASP A 77 17.59 -22.57 -16.48
C ASP A 77 16.86 -23.66 -17.27
N MET A 78 16.36 -23.27 -18.44
CA MET A 78 15.65 -24.12 -19.37
C MET A 78 14.39 -24.83 -18.83
N LYS A 79 13.97 -24.50 -17.60
CA LYS A 79 12.75 -25.09 -17.01
C LYS A 79 11.50 -24.32 -17.49
N ASN A 80 10.46 -25.07 -17.84
CA ASN A 80 9.13 -24.51 -18.11
C ASN A 80 8.29 -24.39 -16.82
N SER A 81 8.55 -25.31 -15.88
CA SER A 81 7.92 -25.35 -14.57
C SER A 81 8.84 -26.02 -13.55
N ILE A 82 8.63 -25.74 -12.29
CA ILE A 82 9.27 -26.39 -11.14
C ILE A 82 8.22 -26.60 -10.05
N ARG A 83 8.29 -27.75 -9.36
CA ARG A 83 7.54 -28.02 -8.14
C ARG A 83 8.41 -28.87 -7.23
N GLU A 84 9.10 -28.23 -6.31
CA GLU A 84 10.05 -28.89 -5.41
C GLU A 84 9.93 -28.31 -3.99
N VAL A 85 10.26 -29.12 -2.99
CA VAL A 85 10.24 -28.72 -1.58
C VAL A 85 11.68 -28.71 -1.04
N TYR A 86 12.05 -27.63 -0.41
CA TYR A 86 13.35 -27.41 0.19
C TYR A 86 13.22 -27.17 1.68
N ASN A 87 14.25 -27.56 2.44
CA ASN A 87 14.37 -27.24 3.86
C ASN A 87 15.47 -26.19 4.03
N ASP A 88 15.11 -25.03 4.54
CA ASP A 88 16.05 -23.93 4.74
C ASP A 88 16.15 -23.56 6.23
N THR A 89 17.37 -23.53 6.73
CA THR A 89 17.67 -23.11 8.10
C THR A 89 18.02 -21.62 8.19
N ASN A 90 18.11 -20.92 7.04
CA ASN A 90 18.44 -19.51 6.93
C ASN A 90 17.42 -18.74 6.05
N LEU A 91 16.13 -19.07 6.20
CA LEU A 91 15.03 -18.35 5.56
C LEU A 91 13.94 -18.04 6.59
N PRO A 92 14.15 -17.06 7.48
CA PRO A 92 13.26 -16.80 8.60
C PRO A 92 11.92 -16.21 8.15
N LEU A 93 10.84 -16.68 8.79
CA LEU A 93 9.49 -16.14 8.60
C LEU A 93 9.09 -15.19 9.73
N PHE A 94 9.90 -15.07 10.78
CA PHE A 94 9.62 -14.30 12.00
C PHE A 94 10.85 -13.49 12.44
N GLY A 95 10.60 -12.42 13.17
CA GLY A 95 11.63 -11.54 13.73
C GLY A 95 12.16 -10.52 12.72
N SER A 96 13.09 -9.69 13.16
CA SER A 96 13.63 -8.54 12.40
C SER A 96 14.28 -8.89 11.05
N ARG A 97 14.55 -10.17 10.81
CA ARG A 97 15.12 -10.68 9.56
C ARG A 97 14.17 -11.56 8.76
N SER A 98 12.88 -11.45 9.01
CA SER A 98 11.82 -12.14 8.27
C SER A 98 11.82 -11.75 6.78
N ILE A 99 11.49 -12.72 5.92
CA ILE A 99 11.23 -12.45 4.51
C ILE A 99 9.80 -11.97 4.25
N VAL A 100 8.91 -12.08 5.22
CA VAL A 100 7.51 -11.65 5.11
C VAL A 100 7.45 -10.12 4.97
N GLY A 101 6.54 -9.62 4.15
CA GLY A 101 6.45 -8.19 3.85
C GLY A 101 7.45 -7.70 2.79
N ARG A 102 8.28 -8.57 2.24
CA ARG A 102 9.27 -8.30 1.18
C ARG A 102 8.76 -8.76 -0.17
N SER A 103 9.64 -8.90 -1.17
CA SER A 103 9.26 -9.41 -2.49
C SER A 103 10.18 -10.54 -2.95
N ILE A 104 9.65 -11.41 -3.82
CA ILE A 104 10.43 -12.35 -4.60
C ILE A 104 10.53 -11.84 -6.02
N VAL A 105 11.72 -11.94 -6.63
CA VAL A 105 11.99 -11.52 -8.00
C VAL A 105 12.60 -12.68 -8.78
N LEU A 106 12.05 -12.94 -9.96
CA LEU A 106 12.63 -13.84 -10.96
C LEU A 106 13.42 -13.03 -11.98
N HIS A 107 14.59 -13.51 -12.32
CA HIS A 107 15.49 -12.90 -13.29
C HIS A 107 15.56 -13.72 -14.58
N LYS A 108 15.81 -13.04 -15.71
CA LYS A 108 15.99 -13.68 -17.02
C LYS A 108 17.39 -14.25 -17.20
N MET A 109 17.49 -15.25 -18.03
CA MET A 109 18.76 -15.71 -18.60
C MET A 109 19.48 -14.59 -19.36
N GLY A 110 20.81 -14.62 -19.35
CA GLY A 110 21.63 -13.76 -20.21
C GLY A 110 21.81 -12.32 -19.76
N GLY A 111 21.76 -12.03 -18.45
CA GLY A 111 22.09 -10.68 -17.95
C GLY A 111 21.38 -10.27 -16.65
N GLY A 112 20.67 -11.19 -16.01
CA GLY A 112 20.10 -10.94 -14.70
C GLY A 112 18.99 -9.87 -14.67
N SER A 113 18.39 -9.52 -15.82
CA SER A 113 17.30 -8.56 -15.85
C SER A 113 16.09 -9.09 -15.09
N ARG A 114 15.49 -8.26 -14.26
CA ARG A 114 14.30 -8.59 -13.47
C ARG A 114 13.11 -8.80 -14.40
N TRP A 115 12.43 -9.91 -14.25
CA TRP A 115 11.39 -10.33 -15.19
C TRP A 115 10.00 -10.38 -14.59
N ALA A 116 9.88 -11.00 -13.41
CA ALA A 116 8.63 -11.09 -12.69
C ALA A 116 8.90 -10.93 -11.20
N CYS A 117 7.93 -10.38 -10.47
CA CYS A 117 8.04 -10.22 -9.03
C CYS A 117 6.66 -10.27 -8.36
N SER A 118 6.67 -10.64 -7.08
CA SER A 118 5.50 -10.66 -6.24
C SER A 118 5.86 -10.29 -4.80
N SER A 119 4.94 -9.69 -4.06
CA SER A 119 5.13 -9.47 -2.62
C SER A 119 4.96 -10.78 -1.86
N ILE A 120 5.73 -10.94 -0.79
CA ILE A 120 5.64 -12.04 0.17
C ILE A 120 4.75 -11.56 1.33
N GLY A 121 3.66 -12.24 1.57
CA GLY A 121 2.72 -11.94 2.64
C GLY A 121 2.44 -13.15 3.51
N TRP A 122 1.80 -12.91 4.66
CA TRP A 122 1.22 -14.00 5.42
C TRP A 122 0.12 -14.67 4.62
N GLY A 123 0.16 -16.00 4.55
CA GLY A 123 -0.98 -16.80 4.10
C GLY A 123 -1.92 -17.07 5.27
N TRP A 124 -3.23 -16.97 5.04
CA TRP A 124 -4.25 -17.36 6.02
C TRP A 124 -5.47 -17.92 5.32
N ASP A 125 -6.20 -18.75 6.05
CA ASP A 125 -7.53 -19.17 5.61
C ASP A 125 -8.56 -18.12 6.08
N PRO A 126 -9.36 -17.54 5.18
CA PRO A 126 -10.42 -16.58 5.55
C PRO A 126 -11.44 -17.12 6.57
N ASP A 127 -11.60 -18.45 6.64
CA ASP A 127 -12.43 -19.10 7.63
C ASP A 127 -11.79 -19.21 9.02
N GLU A 128 -10.47 -19.01 9.14
CA GLU A 128 -9.72 -19.14 10.40
C GLU A 128 -9.15 -17.82 10.91
N ALA A 129 -8.86 -16.90 10.01
CA ALA A 129 -8.19 -15.64 10.34
C ALA A 129 -8.68 -14.48 9.48
N SER A 130 -8.27 -13.28 9.85
CA SER A 130 -8.45 -12.06 9.06
C SER A 130 -7.21 -11.19 9.10
N GLN A 131 -6.93 -10.49 8.01
CA GLN A 131 -5.86 -9.49 7.99
C GLN A 131 -6.39 -8.15 8.51
N VAL A 132 -5.69 -7.59 9.48
CA VAL A 132 -5.89 -6.23 9.98
C VAL A 132 -4.81 -5.34 9.39
N THR A 133 -5.21 -4.22 8.81
CA THR A 133 -4.30 -3.22 8.23
C THR A 133 -4.59 -1.83 8.77
N ALA A 134 -3.52 -1.08 9.01
CA ALA A 134 -3.59 0.30 9.46
C ALA A 134 -2.54 1.15 8.73
N ILE A 135 -2.76 2.45 8.67
CA ILE A 135 -1.90 3.38 7.96
C ILE A 135 -1.74 4.70 8.73
N ALA A 136 -0.51 5.16 8.84
CA ALA A 136 -0.20 6.54 9.20
C ALA A 136 0.18 7.30 7.91
N SER A 137 -0.70 8.18 7.45
CA SER A 137 -0.56 8.85 6.15
C SER A 137 -0.08 10.29 6.32
N PHE A 138 1.06 10.59 5.72
CA PHE A 138 1.68 11.92 5.68
C PHE A 138 1.40 12.52 4.29
N HIS A 139 0.31 13.25 4.14
CA HIS A 139 -0.14 13.74 2.83
C HIS A 139 -0.40 15.25 2.78
N HIS A 140 0.17 16.00 3.73
CA HIS A 140 0.06 17.46 3.70
C HIS A 140 1.16 18.04 2.77
N PRO A 141 0.81 18.82 1.73
CA PRO A 141 1.76 19.30 0.71
C PRO A 141 2.85 20.24 1.27
N ASN A 142 2.58 20.87 2.41
CA ASN A 142 3.53 21.75 3.12
C ASN A 142 4.12 21.07 4.38
N GLY A 143 3.93 19.75 4.54
CA GLY A 143 4.50 18.98 5.63
C GLY A 143 6.00 18.75 5.46
N PHE A 144 6.63 18.11 6.42
CA PHE A 144 8.01 17.67 6.32
C PHE A 144 8.13 16.38 5.48
N ALA A 145 7.21 15.43 5.70
CA ALA A 145 7.16 14.14 5.04
C ALA A 145 5.91 14.02 4.15
N TRP A 146 6.05 13.26 3.08
CA TRP A 146 5.00 12.83 2.16
C TRP A 146 5.13 11.34 1.92
N GLY A 147 4.09 10.58 2.16
CA GLY A 147 4.07 9.14 2.05
C GLY A 147 3.31 8.49 3.19
N TYR A 148 3.69 7.30 3.56
CA TYR A 148 2.97 6.56 4.58
C TYR A 148 3.87 5.60 5.36
N ILE A 149 3.37 5.23 6.54
CA ILE A 149 3.80 4.06 7.31
C ILE A 149 2.58 3.16 7.42
N ARG A 150 2.67 1.95 6.84
CA ARG A 150 1.59 0.96 6.81
C ARG A 150 1.93 -0.21 7.70
N PHE A 151 0.93 -0.68 8.42
CA PHE A 151 1.02 -1.80 9.34
C PHE A 151 0.07 -2.90 8.87
N SER A 152 0.50 -4.17 8.95
CA SER A 152 -0.35 -5.31 8.64
C SER A 152 -0.08 -6.48 9.58
N GLN A 153 -1.14 -7.15 10.01
CA GLN A 153 -1.11 -8.26 10.95
C GLN A 153 -2.24 -9.23 10.62
N VAL A 154 -2.03 -10.52 10.76
CA VAL A 154 -3.08 -11.53 10.68
C VAL A 154 -3.51 -11.90 12.09
N VAL A 155 -4.80 -11.88 12.34
CA VAL A 155 -5.45 -12.20 13.62
C VAL A 155 -6.33 -13.43 13.42
N TYR A 156 -6.10 -14.47 14.20
CA TYR A 156 -6.83 -15.72 14.17
C TYR A 156 -8.06 -15.67 15.08
N LYS A 157 -9.06 -16.51 14.81
CA LYS A 157 -10.31 -16.59 15.60
C LYS A 157 -10.10 -16.99 17.05
N ASP A 158 -9.01 -17.70 17.35
CA ASP A 158 -8.62 -18.05 18.72
C ASP A 158 -7.95 -16.90 19.50
N GLY A 159 -7.76 -15.74 18.85
CA GLY A 159 -7.12 -14.56 19.42
C GLY A 159 -5.60 -14.54 19.26
N SER A 160 -4.99 -15.58 18.70
CA SER A 160 -3.58 -15.52 18.34
C SER A 160 -3.34 -14.60 17.13
N GLN A 161 -2.11 -14.11 16.98
CA GLN A 161 -1.78 -13.15 15.93
C GLN A 161 -0.35 -13.32 15.44
N THR A 162 -0.11 -12.90 14.20
CA THR A 162 1.25 -12.85 13.65
C THR A 162 2.01 -11.64 14.18
N GLU A 163 3.31 -11.56 13.91
CA GLU A 163 4.05 -10.30 14.00
C GLU A 163 3.43 -9.23 13.09
N THR A 164 3.60 -7.97 13.44
CA THR A 164 3.16 -6.85 12.62
C THR A 164 4.23 -6.47 11.61
N VAL A 165 3.91 -6.59 10.33
CA VAL A 165 4.75 -6.07 9.24
C VAL A 165 4.54 -4.57 9.12
N ILE A 166 5.63 -3.80 9.12
CA ILE A 166 5.65 -2.34 9.03
C ILE A 166 6.37 -1.94 7.74
N GLN A 167 5.67 -1.24 6.85
CA GLN A 167 6.24 -0.69 5.62
C GLN A 167 6.35 0.82 5.75
N VAL A 168 7.56 1.37 5.60
CA VAL A 168 7.84 2.81 5.65
C VAL A 168 8.20 3.31 4.26
N ARG A 169 7.42 4.24 3.73
CA ARG A 169 7.67 4.90 2.44
C ARG A 169 7.46 6.38 2.60
N LEU A 170 8.55 7.11 2.77
CA LEU A 170 8.52 8.53 3.04
C LEU A 170 9.47 9.28 2.10
N LYS A 171 8.97 10.37 1.53
CA LYS A 171 9.73 11.34 0.76
C LYS A 171 9.41 12.75 1.24
N HIS A 172 10.18 13.73 0.82
CA HIS A 172 9.80 15.13 1.05
C HIS A 172 8.67 15.54 0.09
N PRO A 173 7.69 16.35 0.53
CA PRO A 173 6.64 16.84 -0.34
C PRO A 173 7.18 17.80 -1.40
N GLY A 174 6.50 17.85 -2.54
CA GLY A 174 6.84 18.71 -3.68
C GLY A 174 7.50 17.96 -4.85
N LYS A 175 7.68 18.66 -5.96
CA LYS A 175 8.34 18.10 -7.13
C LYS A 175 9.84 18.00 -6.88
N THR A 176 10.33 16.78 -6.86
CA THR A 176 11.69 16.30 -7.08
C THR A 176 12.89 17.05 -6.46
N ASN A 177 13.86 16.29 -5.96
CA ASN A 177 15.23 16.66 -5.61
C ASN A 177 15.43 17.46 -4.33
N LYS A 178 14.54 17.32 -3.34
CA LYS A 178 15.00 17.56 -1.97
C LYS A 178 15.94 16.42 -1.62
N GLU A 179 17.12 16.79 -1.15
CA GLU A 179 18.10 15.82 -0.66
C GLU A 179 17.46 14.95 0.43
N GLN A 180 17.81 13.69 0.41
CA GLN A 180 17.45 12.76 1.46
C GLN A 180 17.93 13.30 2.81
N THR A 181 17.06 13.27 3.81
CA THR A 181 17.43 13.52 5.20
C THR A 181 17.49 12.21 5.96
N GLN A 182 18.44 12.05 6.86
CA GLN A 182 18.77 10.81 7.52
C GLN A 182 18.77 10.95 9.05
N GLY A 183 18.74 9.80 9.72
CA GLY A 183 18.94 9.73 11.16
C GLY A 183 17.76 10.21 11.99
N HIS A 184 16.54 10.16 11.42
CA HIS A 184 15.34 10.57 12.12
C HIS A 184 14.89 9.49 13.11
N ASP A 185 14.70 9.92 14.37
CA ASP A 185 14.01 9.09 15.35
C ASP A 185 12.51 9.06 15.06
N TRP A 186 11.88 7.93 15.32
CA TRP A 186 10.46 7.75 15.12
C TRP A 186 9.84 6.88 16.21
N ALA A 187 8.62 7.21 16.59
CA ALA A 187 7.94 6.53 17.67
C ALA A 187 6.41 6.58 17.50
N ILE A 188 5.71 5.65 18.18
CA ILE A 188 4.25 5.70 18.34
C ILE A 188 3.94 6.38 19.66
N TRP A 189 3.04 7.37 19.60
CA TRP A 189 2.60 8.19 20.73
C TRP A 189 1.16 7.88 21.08
N VAL A 190 0.81 8.02 22.35
CA VAL A 190 -0.41 7.48 22.95
C VAL A 190 -1.70 8.08 22.42
N ASN A 191 -1.69 9.35 21.99
CA ASN A 191 -2.89 10.04 21.52
C ASN A 191 -2.83 10.35 20.02
N PRO A 192 -3.97 10.47 19.36
CA PRO A 192 -4.04 11.04 18.02
C PRO A 192 -3.66 12.52 18.04
N VAL A 193 -3.22 13.02 16.88
CA VAL A 193 -2.88 14.43 16.63
C VAL A 193 -3.98 15.09 15.81
N GLY A 194 -4.09 16.43 15.88
CA GLY A 194 -5.04 17.17 15.05
C GLY A 194 -4.66 17.17 13.57
N HIS A 195 -5.64 17.30 12.70
CA HIS A 195 -5.45 17.34 11.24
C HIS A 195 -4.56 18.51 10.77
N ASP A 196 -4.45 19.56 11.56
CA ASP A 196 -3.59 20.73 11.32
C ASP A 196 -2.15 20.55 11.82
N ALA A 197 -1.82 19.39 12.41
CA ALA A 197 -0.51 19.14 13.02
C ALA A 197 0.66 19.38 12.04
N ALA A 198 0.49 19.04 10.76
CA ALA A 198 1.55 19.17 9.74
C ALA A 198 1.95 20.62 9.46
N ILE A 199 1.08 21.60 9.71
CA ILE A 199 1.28 23.03 9.42
C ILE A 199 1.58 23.87 10.64
N LYS A 200 1.46 23.32 11.85
CA LYS A 200 1.81 24.04 13.08
C LYS A 200 3.32 24.37 13.13
N PRO A 201 3.70 25.47 13.80
CA PRO A 201 5.11 25.75 14.09
C PRO A 201 5.79 24.56 14.78
N LYS A 202 7.08 24.34 14.52
CA LYS A 202 7.85 23.21 15.07
C LYS A 202 7.64 23.01 16.58
N ILE A 203 7.63 24.11 17.36
CA ILE A 203 7.49 24.07 18.82
C ILE A 203 6.14 23.53 19.33
N SER A 204 5.07 23.66 18.53
CA SER A 204 3.72 23.19 18.87
C SER A 204 3.25 22.03 18.00
N ARG A 205 4.08 21.60 17.04
CA ARG A 205 3.75 20.51 16.13
C ARG A 205 3.68 19.19 16.90
N CYS A 206 2.61 18.42 16.66
CA CYS A 206 2.43 17.07 17.20
C CYS A 206 2.30 16.98 18.74
N THR A 207 2.27 18.07 19.47
CA THR A 207 2.24 18.05 20.95
C THR A 207 1.00 17.35 21.54
N ALA A 208 -0.10 17.25 20.76
CA ALA A 208 -1.30 16.52 21.18
C ALA A 208 -1.09 15.02 21.34
N GLY A 209 -0.04 14.43 20.73
CA GLY A 209 0.28 13.00 20.83
C GLY A 209 0.60 12.55 22.26
N GLY A 210 0.98 13.46 23.13
CA GLY A 210 1.22 13.19 24.55
C GLY A 210 2.62 12.65 24.80
N TYR A 211 2.74 11.36 25.08
CA TYR A 211 3.98 10.66 25.39
C TYR A 211 4.10 9.36 24.57
N ARG A 212 5.31 8.80 24.51
CA ARG A 212 5.58 7.55 23.81
C ARG A 212 4.75 6.41 24.41
N TRP A 213 4.13 5.62 23.54
CA TRP A 213 3.22 4.55 23.93
C TRP A 213 3.94 3.37 24.56
N ASN A 214 3.59 3.07 25.80
CA ASN A 214 4.21 2.00 26.60
C ASN A 214 3.15 1.21 27.38
N PRO A 215 2.36 0.36 26.70
CA PRO A 215 1.27 -0.41 27.33
C PRO A 215 1.77 -1.51 28.26
N THR A 216 3.00 -1.93 28.11
CA THR A 216 3.62 -2.98 28.92
C THR A 216 4.42 -2.45 30.11
N PHE A 217 4.43 -1.12 30.27
CA PHE A 217 5.17 -0.44 31.36
C PHE A 217 6.64 -0.86 31.45
N ILE A 218 7.24 -1.16 30.30
CA ILE A 218 8.68 -1.48 30.24
C ILE A 218 9.46 -0.27 30.71
N GLN A 219 10.33 -0.51 31.68
CA GLN A 219 11.24 0.48 32.24
C GLN A 219 10.58 1.87 32.41
N LEU A 220 9.69 1.98 33.38
CA LEU A 220 9.27 3.28 33.92
C LEU A 220 10.51 3.90 34.60
N ALA A 221 11.56 4.18 33.79
CA ALA A 221 12.79 4.73 34.28
C ALA A 221 12.51 6.11 34.87
N ASP A 222 12.98 6.32 36.08
CA ASP A 222 13.27 7.66 36.58
C ASP A 222 14.09 8.40 35.50
N PRO A 223 13.77 9.65 35.15
CA PRO A 223 14.53 10.45 34.20
C PRO A 223 16.05 10.44 34.39
N GLN A 224 16.53 10.08 35.57
CA GLN A 224 17.95 9.92 35.90
C GLN A 224 18.57 8.66 35.29
N ASP A 225 17.78 7.65 34.86
CA ASP A 225 18.25 6.36 34.36
C ASP A 225 18.14 6.23 32.82
N HIS A 226 18.06 7.33 32.08
CA HIS A 226 18.03 7.28 30.61
C HIS A 226 19.17 6.47 29.99
N GLY A 227 20.35 6.42 30.63
CA GLY A 227 21.48 5.60 30.20
C GLY A 227 21.14 4.11 30.19
N PHE A 228 20.51 3.62 31.23
CA PHE A 228 20.15 2.20 31.35
C PHE A 228 19.12 1.76 30.31
N TYR A 229 18.09 2.60 30.02
CA TYR A 229 17.12 2.27 28.99
C TYR A 229 17.79 2.15 27.60
N SER A 230 18.61 3.11 27.22
CA SER A 230 19.29 3.12 25.91
C SER A 230 20.29 1.96 25.74
N GLU A 231 20.86 1.47 26.84
CA GLU A 231 21.71 0.26 26.83
C GLU A 231 20.89 -1.01 26.64
N GLN A 232 19.69 -1.08 27.18
CA GLN A 232 18.84 -2.28 27.17
C GLN A 232 17.91 -2.35 25.93
N CYS A 233 17.41 -1.22 25.45
CA CYS A 233 16.56 -1.11 24.29
C CYS A 233 17.41 -0.94 23.03
N THR A 234 17.57 -2.00 22.26
CA THR A 234 18.34 -2.02 21.03
C THR A 234 17.66 -2.91 19.99
N GLU A 235 18.05 -2.78 18.73
CA GLU A 235 17.59 -3.65 17.62
C GLU A 235 17.85 -5.14 17.90
N ARG A 236 18.83 -5.46 18.75
CA ARG A 236 19.12 -6.85 19.16
C ARG A 236 18.24 -7.33 20.31
N THR A 237 17.64 -6.41 21.04
CA THR A 237 16.81 -6.69 22.21
C THR A 237 15.49 -5.91 22.16
N PRO A 238 14.71 -6.01 21.05
CA PRO A 238 13.54 -5.16 20.79
C PRO A 238 12.42 -5.32 21.83
N LEU A 239 12.33 -6.49 22.47
CA LEU A 239 11.36 -6.74 23.54
C LEU A 239 11.69 -6.02 24.87
N ARG A 240 12.88 -5.41 24.97
CA ARG A 240 13.25 -4.54 26.09
C ARG A 240 12.93 -3.07 25.87
N CYS A 241 12.42 -2.74 24.69
CA CYS A 241 11.98 -1.40 24.33
C CYS A 241 10.51 -1.20 24.70
N GLU A 242 10.13 0.04 25.00
CA GLU A 242 8.72 0.42 25.01
C GLU A 242 8.07 0.05 23.66
N VAL A 243 6.82 -0.39 23.67
CA VAL A 243 6.15 -0.84 22.43
C VAL A 243 6.13 0.26 21.37
N GLY A 244 6.01 1.53 21.78
CA GLY A 244 6.04 2.68 20.87
C GLY A 244 7.42 3.17 20.45
N ASP A 245 8.51 2.60 20.99
CA ASP A 245 9.89 3.02 20.64
C ASP A 245 10.36 2.33 19.35
N MET A 246 9.95 2.90 18.22
CA MET A 246 10.26 2.31 16.93
C MET A 246 11.74 2.45 16.57
N SER A 247 12.37 3.57 16.94
CA SER A 247 13.81 3.77 16.70
C SER A 247 14.66 2.82 17.52
N GLY A 248 14.31 2.59 18.75
CA GLY A 248 15.04 1.63 19.62
C GLY A 248 14.93 0.21 19.11
N LYS A 249 13.77 -0.18 18.55
CA LYS A 249 13.51 -1.53 18.04
C LYS A 249 14.04 -1.77 16.62
N HIS A 250 13.97 -0.79 15.75
CA HIS A 250 14.17 -0.96 14.31
C HIS A 250 15.22 0.00 13.71
N GLY A 251 15.83 0.84 14.55
CA GLY A 251 16.75 1.87 14.08
C GLY A 251 16.06 3.13 13.56
N LYS A 252 16.88 4.10 13.20
CA LYS A 252 16.44 5.40 12.67
C LYS A 252 16.05 5.27 11.21
N ILE A 253 15.15 6.15 10.76
CA ILE A 253 14.69 6.18 9.37
C ILE A 253 15.19 7.42 8.63
N SER A 254 15.10 7.36 7.31
CA SER A 254 15.36 8.47 6.39
C SER A 254 14.08 8.93 5.71
N VAL A 255 14.03 10.19 5.30
CA VAL A 255 12.97 10.76 4.46
C VAL A 255 13.56 11.16 3.12
N GLY A 256 13.01 10.66 2.03
CA GLY A 256 13.51 10.85 0.66
C GLY A 256 14.49 9.77 0.19
N GLY A 257 14.77 8.77 1.03
CA GLY A 257 15.61 7.62 0.71
C GLY A 257 14.82 6.38 0.31
N GLU A 258 15.43 5.24 0.54
CA GLU A 258 14.82 3.92 0.30
C GLU A 258 13.65 3.67 1.25
N ALA A 259 12.78 2.75 0.86
CA ALA A 259 11.72 2.27 1.73
C ALA A 259 12.29 1.26 2.73
N TYR A 260 11.57 1.08 3.85
CA TYR A 260 11.93 0.11 4.88
C TYR A 260 10.79 -0.89 5.06
N VAL A 261 11.17 -2.09 5.48
CA VAL A 261 10.25 -3.14 5.96
C VAL A 261 10.79 -3.68 7.27
N PHE A 262 9.95 -3.66 8.29
CA PHE A 262 10.27 -4.18 9.61
C PHE A 262 9.20 -5.18 10.04
N ASP A 263 9.58 -6.13 10.89
CA ASP A 263 8.67 -7.06 11.56
C ASP A 263 8.74 -6.80 13.06
N ASP A 264 7.59 -6.52 13.68
CA ASP A 264 7.49 -6.17 15.09
C ASP A 264 6.70 -7.22 15.88
N GLN A 265 7.34 -7.84 16.85
CA GLN A 265 6.82 -8.96 17.62
C GLN A 265 5.76 -8.56 18.66
N ASN A 266 5.84 -7.33 19.18
CA ASN A 266 4.97 -6.87 20.25
C ASN A 266 4.06 -5.70 19.89
N LEU A 267 4.07 -5.26 18.63
CA LEU A 267 3.13 -4.27 18.13
C LEU A 267 1.82 -4.96 17.74
N GLN A 268 0.71 -4.51 18.30
CA GLN A 268 -0.62 -5.08 18.05
C GLN A 268 -1.50 -4.07 17.30
N LEU A 269 -2.27 -4.59 16.32
CA LEU A 269 -3.26 -3.81 15.57
C LEU A 269 -4.70 -4.17 15.95
N HIS A 270 -4.88 -5.12 16.86
CA HIS A 270 -6.16 -5.63 17.32
C HIS A 270 -6.18 -5.72 18.85
N GLY A 271 -7.36 -5.74 19.44
CA GLY A 271 -7.54 -5.82 20.89
C GLY A 271 -8.10 -4.53 21.49
N ASP A 272 -7.95 -4.38 22.79
CA ASP A 272 -8.44 -3.19 23.49
C ASP A 272 -7.63 -1.94 23.13
N TRP A 273 -8.22 -0.77 23.41
CA TRP A 273 -7.62 0.52 23.08
C TRP A 273 -6.21 0.72 23.68
N PHE A 274 -5.95 0.17 24.85
CA PHE A 274 -4.68 0.38 25.54
C PHE A 274 -3.53 -0.34 24.85
N HIS A 275 -3.77 -1.57 24.36
CA HIS A 275 -2.78 -2.42 23.70
C HIS A 275 -2.75 -2.32 22.17
N ASN A 276 -3.71 -1.62 21.56
CA ASN A 276 -3.85 -1.51 20.11
C ASN A 276 -3.22 -0.21 19.59
N ALA A 277 -2.40 -0.30 18.54
CA ALA A 277 -1.75 0.87 17.93
C ALA A 277 -2.73 1.76 17.14
N VAL A 278 -3.85 1.21 16.65
CA VAL A 278 -4.86 1.97 15.90
C VAL A 278 -5.52 3.03 16.80
N GLY A 279 -5.64 4.25 16.30
CA GLY A 279 -6.12 5.40 17.05
C GLY A 279 -5.02 6.19 17.79
N LYS A 280 -3.78 5.79 17.69
CA LYS A 280 -2.59 6.49 18.18
C LYS A 280 -1.95 7.30 17.06
N SER A 281 -0.76 7.87 17.28
CA SER A 281 -0.05 8.62 16.24
C SER A 281 1.41 8.18 16.11
N VAL A 282 1.92 8.20 14.87
CA VAL A 282 3.36 8.11 14.61
C VAL A 282 3.94 9.49 14.59
N MET A 283 5.09 9.67 15.21
CA MET A 283 5.89 10.89 15.15
C MET A 283 7.28 10.62 14.60
N ILE A 284 7.77 11.58 13.82
CA ILE A 284 9.12 11.62 13.28
C ILE A 284 9.81 12.84 13.89
N HIS A 285 10.99 12.62 14.47
CA HIS A 285 11.77 13.61 15.17
C HIS A 285 13.05 13.97 14.40
N ASP A 286 13.53 15.17 14.64
CA ASP A 286 14.88 15.57 14.22
C ASP A 286 15.93 14.98 15.18
N THR A 287 17.19 15.07 14.81
CA THR A 287 18.32 14.63 15.64
C THR A 287 18.44 15.38 16.97
N ASP A 288 17.84 16.56 17.07
CA ASP A 288 17.73 17.36 18.30
C ASP A 288 16.47 17.05 19.13
N GLY A 289 15.66 16.06 18.71
CA GLY A 289 14.42 15.67 19.36
C GLY A 289 13.18 16.53 19.02
N THR A 290 13.33 17.52 18.15
CA THR A 290 12.17 18.32 17.72
C THR A 290 11.23 17.54 16.80
N ASN A 291 9.93 17.81 16.91
CA ASN A 291 8.91 17.15 16.09
C ASN A 291 8.94 17.68 14.64
N LEU A 292 9.22 16.80 13.69
CA LEU A 292 9.23 17.13 12.25
C LEU A 292 7.88 16.83 11.59
N ALA A 293 7.31 15.67 11.85
CA ALA A 293 6.05 15.24 11.26
C ALA A 293 5.30 14.28 12.20
N CYS A 294 4.00 14.23 12.06
CA CYS A 294 3.16 13.22 12.71
C CYS A 294 1.92 12.90 11.88
N ALA A 295 1.41 11.69 12.06
CA ALA A 295 0.19 11.21 11.42
C ALA A 295 -0.52 10.20 12.33
N ASN A 296 -1.85 10.18 12.30
CA ASN A 296 -2.63 9.22 13.05
C ASN A 296 -2.53 7.84 12.40
N ILE A 297 -2.49 6.81 13.22
CA ILE A 297 -2.61 5.41 12.79
C ILE A 297 -4.11 5.10 12.68
N GLU A 298 -4.59 4.98 11.46
CA GLU A 298 -6.01 4.79 11.16
C GLU A 298 -6.22 3.46 10.41
N PRO A 299 -7.43 2.86 10.45
CA PRO A 299 -7.72 1.66 9.67
C PRO A 299 -7.41 1.86 8.18
N ASP A 300 -6.74 0.90 7.55
CA ASP A 300 -6.44 0.92 6.12
C ASP A 300 -7.40 -0.04 5.38
N ASN A 301 -8.68 0.33 5.34
CA ASN A 301 -9.70 -0.42 4.63
C ASN A 301 -9.38 -0.46 3.14
N ASP A 302 -9.73 -1.55 2.45
CA ASP A 302 -9.57 -1.69 1.01
C ASP A 302 -10.92 -2.08 0.38
N ILE A 303 -11.46 -1.19 -0.43
CA ILE A 303 -12.67 -1.43 -1.23
C ILE A 303 -12.26 -1.59 -2.67
N ILE A 304 -12.50 -2.77 -3.20
CA ILE A 304 -12.14 -3.13 -4.57
C ILE A 304 -13.38 -3.07 -5.44
N LYS A 305 -13.32 -2.30 -6.52
CA LYS A 305 -14.41 -2.17 -7.48
C LYS A 305 -13.95 -2.13 -8.92
N TYR A 306 -14.76 -2.70 -9.80
CA TYR A 306 -14.62 -2.49 -11.24
C TYR A 306 -15.37 -1.23 -11.66
N ALA A 307 -14.65 -0.30 -12.28
CA ALA A 307 -15.24 0.84 -12.98
C ALA A 307 -15.29 0.54 -14.48
N VAL A 308 -16.42 0.80 -15.11
CA VAL A 308 -16.57 0.67 -16.58
C VAL A 308 -16.70 2.05 -17.17
N ILE A 309 -15.66 2.51 -17.88
CA ILE A 309 -15.60 3.85 -18.45
C ILE A 309 -15.69 3.83 -19.98
N LYS A 310 -16.18 4.92 -20.56
CA LYS A 310 -16.15 5.15 -22.00
C LYS A 310 -14.71 5.33 -22.46
N THR A 311 -14.28 4.57 -23.46
CA THR A 311 -12.94 4.72 -24.04
C THR A 311 -12.85 6.04 -24.80
N LEU A 312 -11.82 6.82 -24.51
CA LEU A 312 -11.48 8.04 -25.23
C LEU A 312 -10.32 7.75 -26.20
N SER A 313 -10.26 8.48 -27.31
CA SER A 313 -9.12 8.39 -28.22
C SER A 313 -7.83 8.79 -27.49
N GLY A 314 -6.80 7.94 -27.60
CA GLY A 314 -5.54 8.16 -26.90
C GLY A 314 -5.60 7.90 -25.39
N PHE A 315 -6.55 7.08 -24.91
CA PHE A 315 -6.63 6.71 -23.49
C PHE A 315 -5.32 6.13 -22.98
N ASN A 316 -4.86 6.65 -21.85
CA ASN A 316 -3.73 6.13 -21.09
C ASN A 316 -4.14 5.93 -19.64
N LEU A 317 -3.92 4.73 -19.10
CA LEU A 317 -4.36 4.36 -17.76
C LEU A 317 -3.63 5.16 -16.67
N ALA A 318 -2.33 5.40 -16.82
CA ALA A 318 -1.57 6.18 -15.84
C ALA A 318 -2.05 7.63 -15.79
N GLN A 319 -2.27 8.25 -16.96
CA GLN A 319 -2.84 9.60 -17.05
C GLN A 319 -4.25 9.66 -16.46
N PHE A 320 -5.11 8.67 -16.76
CA PHE A 320 -6.44 8.56 -16.16
C PHE A 320 -6.37 8.56 -14.63
N MET A 321 -5.48 7.77 -14.05
CA MET A 321 -5.34 7.69 -12.60
C MET A 321 -4.81 9.00 -12.00
N GLU A 322 -3.80 9.62 -12.60
CA GLU A 322 -3.26 10.91 -12.16
C GLU A 322 -4.35 12.01 -12.18
N GLU A 323 -5.14 12.07 -13.24
CA GLU A 323 -6.26 13.03 -13.35
C GLU A 323 -7.34 12.77 -12.30
N VAL A 324 -7.72 11.50 -12.08
CA VAL A 324 -8.72 11.14 -11.06
C VAL A 324 -8.23 11.49 -9.67
N GLN A 325 -7.00 11.09 -9.30
CA GLN A 325 -6.39 11.40 -8.01
C GLN A 325 -6.31 12.91 -7.79
N THR A 326 -5.91 13.67 -8.80
CA THR A 326 -5.85 15.13 -8.76
C THR A 326 -7.22 15.76 -8.54
N VAL A 327 -8.23 15.32 -9.27
CA VAL A 327 -9.61 15.86 -9.14
C VAL A 327 -10.21 15.53 -7.78
N MET A 328 -9.96 14.31 -7.28
CA MET A 328 -10.45 13.87 -5.98
C MET A 328 -9.64 14.46 -4.82
N GLY A 329 -8.42 14.93 -5.08
CA GLY A 329 -7.52 15.46 -4.06
C GLY A 329 -7.00 14.36 -3.12
N VAL A 330 -6.62 13.22 -3.68
CA VAL A 330 -6.14 12.06 -2.90
C VAL A 330 -4.77 11.61 -3.37
N PRO A 331 -3.90 11.15 -2.47
CA PRO A 331 -2.64 10.54 -2.85
C PRO A 331 -2.84 9.15 -3.48
N ASP A 332 -1.82 8.70 -4.22
CA ASP A 332 -1.81 7.45 -4.97
C ASP A 332 -1.96 6.19 -4.10
N TRP A 333 -1.57 6.24 -2.84
CA TRP A 333 -1.75 5.10 -1.93
C TRP A 333 -3.17 4.93 -1.37
N PHE A 334 -4.06 5.90 -1.60
CA PHE A 334 -5.49 5.79 -1.26
C PHE A 334 -6.38 5.44 -2.45
N LEU A 335 -5.91 5.67 -3.67
CA LEU A 335 -6.65 5.33 -4.87
C LEU A 335 -5.68 4.87 -5.96
N PHE A 336 -5.76 3.61 -6.35
CA PHE A 336 -4.89 3.03 -7.37
C PHE A 336 -5.60 1.91 -8.14
N THR A 337 -4.95 1.39 -9.17
CA THR A 337 -5.45 0.30 -10.02
C THR A 337 -4.41 -0.82 -10.14
N ASP A 338 -4.87 -2.04 -10.45
CA ASP A 338 -4.01 -3.07 -11.02
C ASP A 338 -4.20 -3.09 -12.54
N SER A 339 -3.17 -2.68 -13.26
CA SER A 339 -3.21 -2.58 -14.74
C SER A 339 -3.48 -3.92 -15.43
N ARG A 340 -3.13 -5.04 -14.78
CA ARG A 340 -3.33 -6.40 -15.30
C ARG A 340 -4.80 -6.80 -15.36
N GLU A 341 -5.63 -6.17 -14.56
CA GLU A 341 -7.08 -6.40 -14.47
C GLU A 341 -7.89 -5.47 -15.37
N THR A 342 -7.23 -4.67 -16.22
CA THR A 342 -7.91 -3.81 -17.19
C THR A 342 -8.33 -4.61 -18.41
N LYS A 343 -9.61 -4.53 -18.78
CA LYS A 343 -10.20 -5.29 -19.90
C LYS A 343 -11.00 -4.38 -20.82
N GLU A 344 -10.85 -4.59 -22.12
CA GLU A 344 -11.71 -3.95 -23.12
C GLU A 344 -13.07 -4.63 -23.17
N LEU A 345 -14.13 -3.82 -23.22
CA LEU A 345 -15.52 -4.26 -23.37
C LEU A 345 -16.17 -3.59 -24.60
N HIS A 346 -17.20 -4.25 -25.13
CA HIS A 346 -17.99 -3.72 -26.24
C HIS A 346 -17.16 -3.28 -27.45
N GLU A 347 -16.27 -4.14 -27.92
CA GLU A 347 -15.39 -3.90 -29.09
C GLU A 347 -14.50 -2.65 -28.88
N GLY A 348 -13.96 -2.46 -27.70
CA GLY A 348 -13.07 -1.36 -27.36
C GLY A 348 -13.78 -0.01 -27.06
N LYS A 349 -15.12 0.02 -27.08
CA LYS A 349 -15.86 1.24 -26.75
C LYS A 349 -15.88 1.58 -25.26
N CYS A 350 -15.64 0.58 -24.41
CA CYS A 350 -15.57 0.70 -22.95
C CYS A 350 -14.34 -0.01 -22.41
N LEU A 351 -13.85 0.47 -21.28
CA LEU A 351 -12.79 -0.16 -20.50
C LEU A 351 -13.30 -0.49 -19.11
N GLN A 352 -13.06 -1.71 -18.68
CA GLN A 352 -13.24 -2.14 -17.30
C GLN A 352 -11.91 -2.02 -16.58
N ILE A 353 -11.87 -1.28 -15.48
CA ILE A 353 -10.68 -1.00 -14.69
C ILE A 353 -10.94 -1.43 -13.26
N LEU A 354 -10.05 -2.23 -12.68
CA LEU A 354 -10.10 -2.57 -11.26
C LEU A 354 -9.50 -1.42 -10.45
N LEU A 355 -10.24 -0.91 -9.49
CA LEU A 355 -9.83 0.19 -8.62
C LEU A 355 -9.85 -0.25 -7.16
N HIS A 356 -8.82 0.17 -6.44
CA HIS A 356 -8.69 0.05 -5.01
C HIS A 356 -8.90 1.42 -4.36
N PHE A 357 -9.86 1.50 -3.45
CA PHE A 357 -10.10 2.65 -2.59
C PHE A 357 -9.65 2.29 -1.19
N ARG A 358 -8.56 2.89 -0.73
CA ARG A 358 -7.92 2.52 0.54
C ARG A 358 -7.99 3.62 1.59
N GLY A 359 -7.67 3.22 2.83
CA GLY A 359 -7.57 4.09 3.98
C GLY A 359 -8.85 4.19 4.82
N PRO A 360 -8.86 5.10 5.81
CA PRO A 360 -9.99 5.25 6.73
C PRO A 360 -11.28 5.70 6.04
N HIS A 361 -11.15 6.38 4.90
CA HIS A 361 -12.26 6.95 4.14
C HIS A 361 -12.57 6.21 2.84
N ALA A 362 -12.17 4.94 2.70
CA ALA A 362 -12.34 4.14 1.48
C ALA A 362 -13.78 4.17 0.91
N ASN A 363 -14.80 4.03 1.78
CA ASN A 363 -16.22 4.11 1.38
C ASN A 363 -16.58 5.47 0.76
N LYS A 364 -16.11 6.57 1.37
CA LYS A 364 -16.36 7.92 0.86
C LYS A 364 -15.67 8.14 -0.48
N LEU A 365 -14.43 7.69 -0.61
CA LEU A 365 -13.66 7.78 -1.85
C LEU A 365 -14.36 7.07 -3.00
N GLU A 366 -14.86 5.86 -2.75
CA GLU A 366 -15.62 5.09 -3.73
C GLU A 366 -16.89 5.82 -4.18
N GLN A 367 -17.68 6.35 -3.23
CA GLN A 367 -18.90 7.08 -3.52
C GLN A 367 -18.63 8.38 -4.31
N ASP A 368 -17.59 9.13 -3.93
CA ASP A 368 -17.19 10.35 -4.62
C ASP A 368 -16.69 10.05 -6.04
N PHE A 369 -15.91 9.00 -6.24
CA PHE A 369 -15.48 8.52 -7.55
C PHE A 369 -16.67 8.11 -8.43
N SER A 370 -17.59 7.32 -7.90
CA SER A 370 -18.81 6.91 -8.60
C SER A 370 -19.67 8.12 -9.00
N ARG A 371 -19.74 9.14 -8.15
CA ARG A 371 -20.42 10.42 -8.48
C ARG A 371 -19.66 11.17 -9.58
N LEU A 372 -18.35 11.25 -9.48
CA LEU A 372 -17.47 11.91 -10.44
C LEU A 372 -17.63 11.32 -11.84
N LEU A 373 -17.66 10.00 -11.98
CA LEU A 373 -17.88 9.35 -13.29
C LEU A 373 -19.25 9.64 -13.88
N ARG A 374 -20.31 9.64 -13.05
CA ARG A 374 -21.69 9.91 -13.52
C ARG A 374 -21.89 11.36 -13.93
N THR A 375 -21.38 12.29 -13.14
CA THR A 375 -21.63 13.73 -13.34
C THR A 375 -20.51 14.43 -14.11
N GLY A 376 -19.31 13.86 -14.09
CA GLY A 376 -18.08 14.46 -14.64
C GLY A 376 -17.54 15.60 -13.80
N ARG A 377 -18.06 15.79 -12.61
CA ARG A 377 -17.67 16.89 -11.72
C ARG A 377 -17.71 16.44 -10.27
N LEU A 378 -16.77 16.93 -9.51
CA LEU A 378 -16.73 16.84 -8.06
C LEU A 378 -16.78 18.25 -7.47
N ASP A 379 -17.69 18.50 -6.53
CA ASP A 379 -17.90 19.84 -5.96
C ASP A 379 -16.85 20.21 -4.91
N SER A 380 -16.33 19.21 -4.19
CA SER A 380 -15.29 19.37 -3.19
C SER A 380 -14.26 18.22 -3.28
N PRO A 381 -13.03 18.37 -2.75
CA PRO A 381 -12.11 17.25 -2.62
C PRO A 381 -12.73 16.11 -1.82
N SER A 382 -12.36 14.88 -2.13
CA SER A 382 -12.85 13.70 -1.40
C SER A 382 -12.35 13.66 0.06
N LEU A 383 -11.12 14.13 0.27
CA LEU A 383 -10.55 14.29 1.61
C LEU A 383 -10.54 15.77 1.99
N ASP A 384 -11.03 16.07 3.18
CA ASP A 384 -10.94 17.41 3.76
C ASP A 384 -9.58 17.53 4.48
N ILE A 385 -8.59 18.02 3.75
CA ILE A 385 -7.23 18.20 4.26
C ILE A 385 -7.01 19.70 4.48
N PRO A 386 -6.87 20.16 5.73
CA PRO A 386 -6.59 21.56 6.01
C PRO A 386 -5.33 22.03 5.27
N GLY A 387 -5.46 23.13 4.54
CA GLY A 387 -4.35 23.69 3.76
C GLY A 387 -4.05 22.98 2.43
N TYR A 388 -4.76 21.91 2.09
CA TYR A 388 -4.73 21.36 0.75
C TYR A 388 -5.43 22.34 -0.19
N LEU A 389 -4.66 22.98 -1.07
CA LEU A 389 -5.21 23.84 -2.11
C LEU A 389 -5.92 22.94 -3.12
N ALA A 390 -7.18 22.67 -2.83
CA ALA A 390 -8.02 21.99 -3.79
C ALA A 390 -7.92 22.69 -5.15
N PRO A 391 -7.76 21.96 -6.27
CA PRO A 391 -7.79 22.55 -7.59
C PRO A 391 -9.01 23.46 -7.71
N ALA A 392 -8.87 24.60 -8.39
CA ALA A 392 -9.98 25.52 -8.65
C ALA A 392 -11.17 24.71 -9.24
N SER A 393 -12.38 25.13 -8.94
CA SER A 393 -13.61 24.38 -9.33
C SER A 393 -13.66 23.98 -10.81
N SER A 394 -12.99 24.74 -11.70
CA SER A 394 -12.83 24.42 -13.10
C SER A 394 -11.94 23.19 -13.37
N ARG A 395 -11.02 22.86 -12.45
CA ARG A 395 -10.11 21.71 -12.55
C ARG A 395 -10.68 20.44 -11.92
N ARG A 396 -11.83 20.52 -11.26
CA ARG A 396 -12.52 19.36 -10.68
C ARG A 396 -13.47 18.69 -11.68
N LYS A 397 -13.18 18.80 -12.96
CA LYS A 397 -13.90 18.14 -14.03
C LYS A 397 -13.06 17.01 -14.58
N LEU A 398 -13.70 15.87 -14.78
CA LEU A 398 -13.09 14.70 -15.39
C LEU A 398 -13.72 14.48 -16.78
N PRO A 399 -12.92 14.27 -17.84
CA PRO A 399 -13.46 14.00 -19.18
C PRO A 399 -14.11 12.62 -19.28
N TYR A 400 -13.66 11.68 -18.44
CA TYR A 400 -14.13 10.30 -18.46
C TYR A 400 -15.54 10.19 -17.88
N ARG A 401 -16.32 9.29 -18.44
CA ARG A 401 -17.70 9.00 -18.04
C ARG A 401 -17.92 7.51 -17.91
N GLU A 402 -18.85 7.15 -17.06
CA GLU A 402 -19.33 5.77 -16.95
C GLU A 402 -19.87 5.30 -18.31
N CYS A 403 -19.53 4.07 -18.69
CA CYS A 403 -19.98 3.50 -19.95
C CYS A 403 -21.51 3.29 -19.93
N GLY A 404 -22.18 3.65 -21.06
CA GLY A 404 -23.65 3.64 -21.14
C GLY A 404 -24.33 4.92 -20.69
N THR A 405 -23.63 5.86 -20.01
CA THR A 405 -24.20 7.17 -19.73
C THR A 405 -24.22 8.04 -20.99
N LYS A 406 -25.41 8.55 -21.32
CA LYS A 406 -25.54 9.50 -22.41
C LYS A 406 -25.04 10.88 -21.98
N THR A 407 -24.18 11.48 -22.79
CA THR A 407 -23.76 12.88 -22.59
C THR A 407 -24.94 13.84 -22.78
N SER A 408 -24.84 15.04 -22.23
CA SER A 408 -25.90 16.08 -22.45
C SER A 408 -26.12 16.36 -23.93
N LEU A 409 -25.06 16.35 -24.75
CA LEU A 409 -25.14 16.51 -26.20
C LEU A 409 -25.89 15.34 -26.89
N GLU A 410 -25.64 14.11 -26.46
CA GLU A 410 -26.33 12.91 -26.96
C GLU A 410 -27.82 12.94 -26.59
N ARG A 411 -28.17 13.35 -25.37
CA ARG A 411 -29.57 13.55 -24.93
C ARG A 411 -30.23 14.64 -25.72
N THR A 412 -29.56 15.78 -25.95
CA THR A 412 -30.11 16.91 -26.75
C THR A 412 -30.31 16.48 -28.19
N ARG A 413 -29.38 15.72 -28.79
CA ARG A 413 -29.55 15.18 -30.15
C ARG A 413 -30.74 14.24 -30.27
N GLU A 414 -30.95 13.33 -29.34
CA GLU A 414 -32.09 12.41 -29.32
C GLU A 414 -33.41 13.18 -29.13
N THR A 415 -33.41 14.21 -28.27
CA THR A 415 -34.58 15.09 -28.09
C THR A 415 -34.89 15.84 -29.38
N ILE A 416 -33.90 16.37 -30.07
CA ILE A 416 -34.08 17.08 -31.34
C ILE A 416 -34.51 16.10 -32.44
N LEU A 417 -33.93 14.91 -32.51
CA LEU A 417 -34.32 13.89 -33.49
C LEU A 417 -35.69 13.26 -33.17
N GLY A 418 -36.08 13.19 -31.90
CA GLY A 418 -37.39 12.72 -31.44
C GLY A 418 -38.53 13.72 -31.74
N TYR A 419 -38.22 15.01 -31.86
CA TYR A 419 -39.22 16.06 -32.28
C TYR A 419 -39.40 16.16 -33.79
N GLY A 420 -38.52 15.53 -34.59
CA GLY A 420 -38.61 15.58 -36.08
C GLY A 420 -39.47 14.48 -36.70
N GLY A 421 -40.08 13.60 -35.90
CA GLY A 421 -40.77 12.39 -36.37
C GLY A 421 -42.25 12.27 -36.05
N SER A 422 -43.02 13.39 -36.00
CA SER A 422 -44.48 13.32 -35.91
C SER A 422 -45.18 14.14 -36.96
N SER A 423 -45.36 13.58 -38.14
CA SER A 423 -46.42 14.01 -39.04
C SER A 423 -47.17 12.79 -39.57
N ALA A 424 -48.48 12.83 -39.35
CA ALA A 424 -49.57 12.08 -40.00
C ALA A 424 -49.93 10.70 -39.42
N ALA A 425 -51.04 10.77 -38.71
CA ALA A 425 -51.95 9.66 -38.51
C ALA A 425 -52.82 9.39 -39.75
N PRO A 426 -53.56 8.25 -39.82
CA PRO A 426 -54.97 8.43 -39.63
C PRO A 426 -55.62 7.44 -38.66
N ARG A 427 -56.75 7.89 -38.13
CA ARG A 427 -57.69 7.17 -37.27
C ARG A 427 -58.31 5.97 -37.93
N SER A 428 -58.43 4.86 -37.20
CA SER A 428 -59.58 3.98 -37.35
C SER A 428 -60.00 3.41 -35.99
N SER A 429 -61.26 3.57 -35.75
CA SER A 429 -62.06 3.13 -34.62
C SER A 429 -62.26 1.63 -34.61
N ALA A 430 -62.19 0.96 -33.45
CA ALA A 430 -63.04 -0.13 -33.09
C ALA A 430 -63.07 -0.39 -31.58
N ARG A 431 -64.24 -0.48 -31.10
CA ARG A 431 -64.78 -0.67 -29.75
C ARG A 431 -64.62 -2.12 -29.23
N THR A 432 -64.69 -2.19 -27.90
CA THR A 432 -65.27 -3.25 -27.06
C THR A 432 -64.33 -4.43 -26.76
N ARG A 433 -64.21 -4.92 -25.54
CA ARG A 433 -65.08 -5.19 -24.38
C ARG A 433 -64.24 -5.66 -23.17
N ARG A 434 -64.80 -5.48 -22.03
CA ARG A 434 -64.43 -5.99 -20.66
C ARG A 434 -64.27 -7.49 -20.52
N SER A 435 -63.46 -7.89 -19.53
CA SER A 435 -63.73 -8.84 -18.40
C SER A 435 -62.42 -9.02 -17.67
N ALA A 436 -62.25 -8.80 -16.49
CA ALA A 436 -62.62 -9.14 -15.11
C ALA A 436 -62.24 -10.59 -14.70
N CYS A 437 -61.67 -10.64 -13.45
CA CYS A 437 -61.46 -11.74 -12.49
C CYS A 437 -60.15 -12.51 -12.63
N ALA A 438 -59.24 -12.38 -11.69
CA ALA A 438 -59.23 -12.93 -10.31
C ALA A 438 -58.83 -14.40 -10.24
N SER A 439 -57.66 -14.68 -9.75
CA SER A 439 -57.35 -15.51 -8.56
C SER A 439 -55.82 -15.43 -8.30
#